data_e66300239a0e0e032562dcd5e8bf8eb9
#
_entry.id   e66300239a0e0e032562dcd5e8bf8eb9
#
_cell.length_a   1.000
_cell.length_b   1.000
_cell.length_c   1.000
_cell.angle_alpha   90.00
_cell.angle_beta   90.00
_cell.angle_gamma   90.00
#
_symmetry.space_group_name_H-M   'P 1'
#
loop_
_entity.id
_entity.type
_entity.pdbx_description
1 polymer ?
#
loop_
_entity_poly.entity_id
_entity_poly.type
_entity_poly.pdbx_seq_one_letter_code
_entity_poly.pdbx_strand_id
1 'polypeptide(L)'
;MNTPQKVPVTILTGFLGSGKTTLLNRILSEEHGKRIAVIENEYGEVGIDQALVIDAEEEIFEMSNGCICCTVRGDLIRVLNNLMKRRDKFDYVLVETTGLADPGPVAQTFFMDEDISSEYALDGIVTLVDAFHIDQQLGRSDESTEQIAFADVVVLNKTDLASSDGLDEVETRIREMNRMTKIVRAENAEVPVDTV
;
A
#
# COMPACT_ATOMS: atom_id res chain seq x y z
N MET A 1 -14.35 -5.80 -30.21
CA MET A 1 -14.71 -4.75 -29.24
C MET A 1 -13.58 -4.72 -28.23
N ASN A 2 -12.81 -3.62 -28.14
CA ASN A 2 -11.79 -3.52 -27.10
C ASN A 2 -12.52 -3.36 -25.77
N THR A 3 -12.40 -4.33 -24.88
CA THR A 3 -12.79 -4.15 -23.49
C THR A 3 -11.97 -2.97 -22.95
N PRO A 4 -12.57 -1.94 -22.35
CA PRO A 4 -11.80 -0.85 -21.75
C PRO A 4 -10.82 -1.43 -20.76
N GLN A 5 -9.58 -0.96 -20.81
CA GLN A 5 -8.53 -1.42 -19.92
C GLN A 5 -8.86 -0.91 -18.50
N LYS A 6 -8.99 -1.85 -17.56
CA LYS A 6 -9.21 -1.52 -16.16
C LYS A 6 -8.03 -0.73 -15.60
N VAL A 7 -8.31 0.11 -14.61
CA VAL A 7 -7.25 0.84 -13.89
C VAL A 7 -6.56 -0.11 -12.92
N PRO A 8 -5.24 -0.30 -13.03
CA PRO A 8 -4.50 -1.07 -12.04
C PRO A 8 -4.45 -0.32 -10.69
N VAL A 9 -4.52 -1.10 -9.61
CA VAL A 9 -4.49 -0.60 -8.23
C VAL A 9 -3.48 -1.39 -7.44
N THR A 10 -2.54 -0.71 -6.79
CA THR A 10 -1.67 -1.32 -5.77
C THR A 10 -2.12 -0.88 -4.38
N ILE A 11 -2.18 -1.82 -3.45
CA ILE A 11 -2.37 -1.55 -2.02
C ILE A 11 -1.00 -1.52 -1.35
N LEU A 12 -0.67 -0.38 -0.73
CA LEU A 12 0.52 -0.20 0.07
C LEU A 12 0.17 -0.33 1.54
N THR A 13 0.71 -1.35 2.19
CA THR A 13 0.48 -1.63 3.61
C THR A 13 1.79 -1.89 4.36
N GLY A 14 1.72 -2.14 5.64
CA GLY A 14 2.87 -2.39 6.51
C GLY A 14 2.74 -1.67 7.84
N PHE A 15 3.40 -2.18 8.86
CA PHE A 15 3.26 -1.70 10.23
C PHE A 15 3.71 -0.23 10.39
N LEU A 16 3.34 0.38 11.52
CA LEU A 16 3.73 1.76 11.85
C LEU A 16 5.26 1.91 11.82
N GLY A 17 5.75 2.96 11.14
CA GLY A 17 7.16 3.24 11.02
C GLY A 17 7.96 2.36 10.07
N SER A 18 7.33 1.46 9.31
CA SER A 18 8.01 0.59 8.32
C SER A 18 8.59 1.34 7.13
N GLY A 19 8.09 2.56 6.84
CA GLY A 19 8.57 3.40 5.74
C GLY A 19 7.58 3.56 4.58
N LYS A 20 6.27 3.30 4.78
CA LYS A 20 5.23 3.44 3.75
C LYS A 20 5.23 4.83 3.10
N THR A 21 5.11 5.87 3.91
CA THR A 21 5.13 7.26 3.44
C THR A 21 6.45 7.62 2.74
N THR A 22 7.58 7.03 3.16
CA THR A 22 8.86 7.22 2.47
C THR A 22 8.83 6.60 1.07
N LEU A 23 8.31 5.37 0.94
CA LEU A 23 8.15 4.71 -0.36
C LEU A 23 7.16 5.46 -1.24
N LEU A 24 6.02 5.87 -0.69
CA LEU A 24 5.02 6.65 -1.39
C LEU A 24 5.62 7.93 -1.97
N ASN A 25 6.27 8.75 -1.14
CA ASN A 25 6.93 9.98 -1.59
C ASN A 25 8.00 9.72 -2.66
N ARG A 26 8.71 8.60 -2.58
CA ARG A 26 9.69 8.22 -3.58
C ARG A 26 9.03 7.89 -4.90
N ILE A 27 7.99 7.06 -4.91
CA ILE A 27 7.20 6.75 -6.11
C ILE A 27 6.70 8.04 -6.75
N LEU A 28 6.13 8.95 -5.98
CA LEU A 28 5.59 10.22 -6.47
C LEU A 28 6.66 11.17 -7.00
N SER A 29 7.90 11.10 -6.50
CA SER A 29 9.00 11.98 -6.92
C SER A 29 9.81 11.46 -8.12
N GLU A 30 9.68 10.19 -8.50
CA GLU A 30 10.41 9.60 -9.62
C GLU A 30 9.70 9.87 -10.97
N GLU A 31 10.48 10.16 -12.00
CA GLU A 31 9.97 10.36 -13.37
C GLU A 31 9.66 9.01 -14.05
N HIS A 32 8.59 8.33 -13.65
CA HIS A 32 8.17 7.04 -14.24
C HIS A 32 7.16 7.20 -15.39
N GLY A 33 6.71 8.42 -15.68
CA GLY A 33 5.81 8.73 -16.81
C GLY A 33 4.37 8.23 -16.64
N LYS A 34 3.98 7.77 -15.45
CA LYS A 34 2.60 7.38 -15.11
C LYS A 34 1.97 8.47 -14.25
N ARG A 35 0.69 8.72 -14.44
CA ARG A 35 -0.12 9.62 -13.58
C ARG A 35 -0.76 8.74 -12.51
N ILE A 36 -0.39 8.95 -11.25
CA ILE A 36 -0.84 8.13 -10.13
C ILE A 36 -1.84 8.92 -9.28
N ALA A 37 -3.03 8.36 -9.07
CA ALA A 37 -3.94 8.85 -8.06
C ALA A 37 -3.65 8.11 -6.74
N VAL A 38 -3.49 8.87 -5.65
CA VAL A 38 -3.19 8.32 -4.32
C VAL A 38 -4.42 8.43 -3.43
N ILE A 39 -4.75 7.35 -2.76
CA ILE A 39 -5.78 7.30 -1.72
C ILE A 39 -5.07 6.98 -0.41
N GLU A 40 -5.00 7.96 0.49
CA GLU A 40 -4.47 7.77 1.83
C GLU A 40 -5.59 7.50 2.83
N ASN A 41 -5.43 6.45 3.64
CA ASN A 41 -6.33 6.12 4.73
C ASN A 41 -5.63 6.39 6.06
N GLU A 42 -5.81 7.59 6.61
CA GLU A 42 -5.18 7.98 7.84
C GLU A 42 -6.12 7.85 9.06
N TYR A 43 -5.61 7.26 10.14
CA TYR A 43 -6.30 7.10 11.41
C TYR A 43 -5.79 8.16 12.39
N GLY A 44 -6.56 9.25 12.59
CA GLY A 44 -6.23 10.24 13.62
C GLY A 44 -6.79 11.65 13.39
N GLU A 45 -7.20 12.30 14.49
CA GLU A 45 -7.68 13.68 14.57
C GLU A 45 -6.54 14.71 14.49
N VAL A 46 -5.70 14.69 13.49
CA VAL A 46 -4.77 15.81 13.28
C VAL A 46 -4.58 15.99 11.78
N GLY A 47 -5.11 17.07 11.27
CA GLY A 47 -4.81 17.51 9.91
C GLY A 47 -3.30 17.62 9.74
N ILE A 48 -2.74 16.79 8.89
CA ILE A 48 -1.32 16.83 8.58
C ILE A 48 -1.10 17.83 7.50
N ASP A 49 -0.04 18.59 7.70
CA ASP A 49 0.50 19.61 6.83
C ASP A 49 0.34 19.28 5.34
N GLN A 50 -0.46 20.09 4.67
CA GLN A 50 -0.57 20.23 3.22
C GLN A 50 0.76 20.62 2.53
N ALA A 51 1.90 20.21 3.07
CA ALA A 51 3.20 20.81 2.74
C ALA A 51 4.15 19.94 1.94
N LEU A 52 3.73 18.80 1.37
CA LEU A 52 4.65 17.98 0.54
C LEU A 52 4.01 17.40 -0.72
N VAL A 53 3.21 18.18 -1.42
CA VAL A 53 2.88 17.90 -2.82
C VAL A 53 3.76 18.81 -3.66
N ILE A 54 4.88 18.28 -4.14
CA ILE A 54 5.76 18.96 -5.07
C ILE A 54 5.24 18.67 -6.47
N ASP A 55 4.61 19.67 -7.07
CA ASP A 55 4.54 19.97 -8.53
C ASP A 55 4.41 18.80 -9.53
N ALA A 56 3.62 17.79 -9.19
CA ALA A 56 3.00 16.90 -10.17
C ALA A 56 1.48 17.09 -10.05
N GLU A 57 0.72 16.98 -11.13
CA GLU A 57 -0.74 17.11 -11.16
C GLU A 57 -1.44 15.92 -10.42
N GLU A 58 -1.04 15.63 -9.20
CA GLU A 58 -1.50 14.51 -8.40
C GLU A 58 -2.57 14.99 -7.42
N GLU A 59 -3.75 14.39 -7.50
CA GLU A 59 -4.82 14.65 -6.55
C GLU A 59 -4.73 13.58 -5.44
N ILE A 60 -4.42 13.99 -4.21
CA ILE A 60 -4.50 13.16 -3.01
C ILE A 60 -5.93 13.19 -2.50
N PHE A 61 -6.53 12.02 -2.27
CA PHE A 61 -7.87 11.87 -1.72
C PHE A 61 -7.79 11.29 -0.31
N GLU A 62 -8.18 12.10 0.67
CA GLU A 62 -8.27 11.67 2.07
C GLU A 62 -9.62 10.99 2.33
N MET A 63 -9.59 9.86 3.05
CA MET A 63 -10.80 9.20 3.54
C MET A 63 -11.14 9.69 4.93
N SER A 64 -12.38 10.13 5.14
CA SER A 64 -12.85 10.64 6.42
C SER A 64 -13.03 9.51 7.44
N ASN A 65 -12.63 9.77 8.69
CA ASN A 65 -12.66 8.84 9.82
C ASN A 65 -14.04 8.24 10.09
N GLY A 66 -14.08 6.92 10.17
CA GLY A 66 -15.25 6.16 10.63
C GLY A 66 -14.89 4.71 10.99
N CYS A 67 -15.66 4.11 11.84
CA CYS A 67 -15.47 2.79 12.48
C CYS A 67 -14.94 1.67 11.53
N ILE A 68 -13.93 0.97 11.99
CA ILE A 68 -12.87 0.20 11.31
C ILE A 68 -13.27 -0.88 10.28
N CYS A 69 -14.48 -1.42 10.24
CA CYS A 69 -14.75 -2.55 9.34
C CYS A 69 -15.74 -2.27 8.20
N CYS A 70 -16.80 -1.52 8.44
CA CYS A 70 -17.83 -1.28 7.42
C CYS A 70 -17.74 0.09 6.76
N THR A 71 -17.18 1.07 7.45
CA THR A 71 -17.10 2.46 6.97
C THR A 71 -15.94 2.63 5.99
N VAL A 72 -14.79 2.00 6.25
CA VAL A 72 -13.60 2.08 5.38
C VAL A 72 -13.90 1.56 3.98
N ARG A 73 -14.60 0.42 3.86
CA ARG A 73 -14.98 -0.13 2.55
C ARG A 73 -15.94 0.79 1.80
N GLY A 74 -16.96 1.33 2.49
CA GLY A 74 -17.93 2.24 1.88
C GLY A 74 -17.29 3.56 1.44
N ASP A 75 -16.37 4.10 2.23
CA ASP A 75 -15.64 5.31 1.90
C ASP A 75 -14.67 5.09 0.74
N LEU A 76 -13.95 3.96 0.70
CA LEU A 76 -13.10 3.59 -0.43
C LEU A 76 -13.90 3.48 -1.72
N ILE A 77 -15.03 2.77 -1.73
CA ILE A 77 -15.92 2.66 -2.89
C ILE A 77 -16.35 4.04 -3.37
N ARG A 78 -16.74 4.93 -2.45
CA ARG A 78 -17.16 6.30 -2.78
C ARG A 78 -16.01 7.10 -3.42
N VAL A 79 -14.79 7.01 -2.88
CA VAL A 79 -13.61 7.67 -3.43
C VAL A 79 -13.28 7.12 -4.81
N LEU A 80 -13.23 5.81 -4.99
CA LEU A 80 -12.98 5.17 -6.29
C LEU A 80 -14.02 5.57 -7.35
N ASN A 81 -15.31 5.59 -7.00
CA ASN A 81 -16.37 6.06 -7.90
C ASN A 81 -16.22 7.55 -8.26
N ASN A 82 -15.72 8.39 -7.36
CA ASN A 82 -15.44 9.79 -7.66
C ASN A 82 -14.21 9.94 -8.56
N LEU A 83 -13.18 9.11 -8.38
CA LEU A 83 -12.00 9.06 -9.25
C LEU A 83 -12.39 8.72 -10.68
N MET A 84 -13.33 7.78 -10.90
CA MET A 84 -13.76 7.41 -12.24
C MET A 84 -14.40 8.56 -13.03
N LYS A 85 -14.94 9.57 -12.39
CA LYS A 85 -15.40 10.80 -13.06
C LYS A 85 -14.27 11.61 -13.71
N ARG A 86 -13.03 11.28 -13.37
CA ARG A 86 -11.78 11.91 -13.82
C ARG A 86 -10.82 10.90 -14.41
N ARG A 87 -11.34 9.82 -15.00
CA ARG A 87 -10.57 8.68 -15.54
C ARG A 87 -9.46 9.08 -16.52
N ASP A 88 -9.62 10.19 -17.19
CA ASP A 88 -8.66 10.77 -18.12
C ASP A 88 -7.43 11.40 -17.46
N LYS A 89 -7.46 11.61 -16.13
CA LYS A 89 -6.39 12.28 -15.40
C LYS A 89 -5.35 11.36 -14.78
N PHE A 90 -5.62 10.06 -14.65
CA PHE A 90 -4.70 9.11 -14.02
C PHE A 90 -4.67 7.78 -14.77
N ASP A 91 -3.56 7.07 -14.65
CA ASP A 91 -3.30 5.79 -15.28
C ASP A 91 -3.26 4.66 -14.26
N TYR A 92 -3.02 5.00 -12.99
CA TYR A 92 -2.79 4.08 -11.88
C TYR A 92 -3.39 4.61 -10.58
N VAL A 93 -3.75 3.71 -9.66
CA VAL A 93 -4.19 4.08 -8.30
C VAL A 93 -3.30 3.40 -7.27
N LEU A 94 -2.86 4.15 -6.28
CA LEU A 94 -2.15 3.65 -5.12
C LEU A 94 -3.01 3.89 -3.86
N VAL A 95 -3.28 2.85 -3.10
CA VAL A 95 -4.05 2.92 -1.85
C VAL A 95 -3.10 2.67 -0.69
N GLU A 96 -2.75 3.70 0.08
CA GLU A 96 -2.00 3.53 1.32
C GLU A 96 -2.96 3.21 2.47
N THR A 97 -2.72 2.13 3.20
CA THR A 97 -3.47 1.78 4.41
C THR A 97 -2.73 2.23 5.67
N THR A 98 -3.47 2.43 6.76
CA THR A 98 -2.86 2.70 8.07
C THR A 98 -1.98 1.53 8.52
N GLY A 99 -0.99 1.81 9.38
CA GLY A 99 -0.06 0.80 9.87
C GLY A 99 -0.68 -0.32 10.71
N LEU A 100 -1.93 -0.19 11.10
CA LEU A 100 -2.69 -1.19 11.88
C LEU A 100 -3.85 -1.79 11.08
N ALA A 101 -3.92 -1.55 9.77
CA ALA A 101 -5.01 -2.07 8.95
C ALA A 101 -4.71 -3.49 8.45
N ASP A 102 -5.73 -4.35 8.50
CA ASP A 102 -5.81 -5.57 7.70
C ASP A 102 -6.05 -5.19 6.23
N PRO A 103 -5.18 -5.56 5.29
CA PRO A 103 -5.37 -5.27 3.87
C PRO A 103 -6.49 -6.10 3.23
N GLY A 104 -6.92 -7.20 3.84
CA GLY A 104 -7.91 -8.11 3.29
C GLY A 104 -9.24 -7.45 2.91
N PRO A 105 -9.91 -6.69 3.80
CA PRO A 105 -11.15 -5.98 3.48
C PRO A 105 -10.99 -4.94 2.36
N VAL A 106 -9.81 -4.28 2.27
CA VAL A 106 -9.50 -3.34 1.19
C VAL A 106 -9.38 -4.09 -0.13
N ALA A 107 -8.60 -5.18 -0.16
CA ALA A 107 -8.44 -6.02 -1.34
C ALA A 107 -9.77 -6.62 -1.83
N GLN A 108 -10.62 -7.11 -0.91
CA GLN A 108 -11.93 -7.67 -1.23
C GLN A 108 -12.83 -6.68 -1.97
N THR A 109 -12.70 -5.37 -1.77
CA THR A 109 -13.48 -4.36 -2.46
C THR A 109 -13.34 -4.49 -3.98
N PHE A 110 -12.15 -4.78 -4.47
CA PHE A 110 -11.86 -4.90 -5.91
C PHE A 110 -12.39 -6.18 -6.56
N PHE A 111 -12.84 -7.15 -5.77
CA PHE A 111 -13.41 -8.41 -6.27
C PHE A 111 -14.91 -8.54 -6.03
N MET A 112 -15.42 -7.98 -4.93
CA MET A 112 -16.78 -8.20 -4.45
C MET A 112 -17.77 -7.11 -4.87
N ASP A 113 -17.29 -5.94 -5.24
CA ASP A 113 -18.14 -4.84 -5.72
C ASP A 113 -18.15 -4.86 -7.26
N GLU A 114 -19.33 -5.01 -7.86
CA GLU A 114 -19.47 -5.14 -9.31
C GLU A 114 -19.05 -3.87 -10.06
N ASP A 115 -19.37 -2.70 -9.52
CA ASP A 115 -19.04 -1.41 -10.14
C ASP A 115 -17.51 -1.21 -10.10
N ILE A 116 -16.90 -1.43 -8.93
CA ILE A 116 -15.44 -1.30 -8.77
C ILE A 116 -14.70 -2.34 -9.60
N SER A 117 -15.11 -3.60 -9.54
CA SER A 117 -14.45 -4.69 -10.28
C SER A 117 -14.58 -4.56 -11.80
N SER A 118 -15.56 -3.80 -12.31
CA SER A 118 -15.69 -3.52 -13.74
C SER A 118 -14.64 -2.51 -14.24
N GLU A 119 -14.24 -1.55 -13.42
CA GLU A 119 -13.41 -0.40 -13.77
C GLU A 119 -11.96 -0.53 -13.27
N TYR A 120 -11.75 -1.22 -12.16
CA TYR A 120 -10.45 -1.39 -11.50
C TYR A 120 -9.99 -2.84 -11.50
N ALA A 121 -8.67 -3.03 -11.44
CA ALA A 121 -8.06 -4.35 -11.21
C ALA A 121 -7.00 -4.23 -10.13
N LEU A 122 -7.10 -5.05 -9.07
CA LEU A 122 -6.03 -5.16 -8.09
C LEU A 122 -4.80 -5.75 -8.78
N ASP A 123 -3.71 -4.98 -8.82
CA ASP A 123 -2.43 -5.35 -9.40
C ASP A 123 -1.58 -6.11 -8.38
N GLY A 124 -1.55 -5.63 -7.14
CA GLY A 124 -0.87 -6.31 -6.05
C GLY A 124 -1.00 -5.61 -4.70
N ILE A 125 -0.52 -6.32 -3.68
CA ILE A 125 -0.38 -5.83 -2.31
C ILE A 125 1.10 -5.77 -1.97
N VAL A 126 1.60 -4.57 -1.69
CA VAL A 126 2.97 -4.32 -1.27
C VAL A 126 3.01 -4.05 0.22
N THR A 127 3.72 -4.89 0.95
CA THR A 127 3.86 -4.77 2.40
C THR A 127 5.26 -4.32 2.78
N LEU A 128 5.38 -3.17 3.44
CA LEU A 128 6.64 -2.74 4.02
C LEU A 128 6.85 -3.35 5.40
N VAL A 129 8.01 -3.94 5.58
CA VAL A 129 8.44 -4.57 6.83
C VAL A 129 9.72 -3.88 7.31
N ASP A 130 9.71 -3.44 8.57
CA ASP A 130 10.91 -2.93 9.23
C ASP A 130 11.78 -4.11 9.69
N ALA A 131 12.90 -4.32 9.00
CA ALA A 131 13.80 -5.46 9.25
C ALA A 131 14.37 -5.48 10.68
N PHE A 132 14.52 -4.31 11.29
CA PHE A 132 15.11 -4.19 12.62
C PHE A 132 14.08 -4.44 13.75
N HIS A 133 12.81 -4.08 13.52
CA HIS A 133 11.77 -4.17 14.55
C HIS A 133 10.76 -5.30 14.35
N ILE A 134 10.88 -6.10 13.29
CA ILE A 134 9.90 -7.14 12.93
C ILE A 134 9.62 -8.12 14.08
N ASP A 135 10.63 -8.52 14.84
CA ASP A 135 10.48 -9.44 15.97
C ASP A 135 9.58 -8.90 17.07
N GLN A 136 9.57 -7.59 17.24
CA GLN A 136 8.68 -6.93 18.20
C GLN A 136 7.26 -6.79 17.66
N GLN A 137 7.09 -6.77 16.36
CA GLN A 137 5.81 -6.60 15.67
C GLN A 137 5.09 -7.94 15.50
N LEU A 138 5.80 -8.98 15.02
CA LEU A 138 5.32 -10.35 14.83
C LEU A 138 5.03 -11.05 16.15
N GLY A 139 4.35 -10.78 17.00
CA GLY A 139 4.02 -11.40 18.28
C GLY A 139 3.16 -10.50 19.15
N ARG A 140 2.92 -9.29 18.67
CA ARG A 140 2.12 -8.29 19.38
C ARG A 140 0.79 -8.00 18.72
N SER A 141 0.66 -8.24 17.41
CA SER A 141 -0.57 -8.00 16.68
C SER A 141 -0.79 -9.01 15.57
N ASP A 142 -2.03 -9.42 15.38
CA ASP A 142 -2.44 -10.28 14.26
C ASP A 142 -2.33 -9.52 12.92
N GLU A 143 -2.50 -8.20 12.93
CA GLU A 143 -2.45 -7.35 11.74
C GLU A 143 -1.12 -7.42 11.01
N SER A 144 0.01 -7.46 11.74
CA SER A 144 1.34 -7.60 11.13
C SER A 144 1.49 -8.93 10.39
N THR A 145 0.93 -10.00 10.93
CA THR A 145 0.93 -11.32 10.29
C THR A 145 0.02 -11.32 9.05
N GLU A 146 -1.15 -10.72 9.14
CA GLU A 146 -2.09 -10.61 8.02
C GLU A 146 -1.51 -9.76 6.88
N GLN A 147 -0.87 -8.63 7.20
CA GLN A 147 -0.19 -7.80 6.20
C GLN A 147 0.85 -8.58 5.39
N ILE A 148 1.62 -9.47 6.03
CA ILE A 148 2.59 -10.32 5.35
C ILE A 148 1.87 -11.45 4.58
N ALA A 149 0.84 -12.05 5.16
CA ALA A 149 0.11 -13.16 4.54
C ALA A 149 -0.57 -12.75 3.23
N PHE A 150 -1.05 -11.51 3.12
CA PHE A 150 -1.68 -10.98 1.91
C PHE A 150 -0.70 -10.39 0.90
N ALA A 151 0.60 -10.24 1.25
CA ALA A 151 1.58 -9.55 0.40
C ALA A 151 1.93 -10.33 -0.87
N ASP A 152 1.81 -9.69 -2.03
CA ASP A 152 2.44 -10.15 -3.27
C ASP A 152 3.94 -9.80 -3.25
N VAL A 153 4.27 -8.61 -2.73
CA VAL A 153 5.64 -8.15 -2.54
C VAL A 153 5.84 -7.69 -1.10
N VAL A 154 6.90 -8.18 -0.46
CA VAL A 154 7.40 -7.66 0.82
C VAL A 154 8.65 -6.83 0.55
N VAL A 155 8.58 -5.54 0.87
CA VAL A 155 9.76 -4.66 0.93
C VAL A 155 10.33 -4.75 2.35
N LEU A 156 11.40 -5.51 2.51
CA LEU A 156 12.14 -5.62 3.76
C LEU A 156 13.04 -4.39 3.89
N ASN A 157 12.55 -3.38 4.56
CA ASN A 157 13.17 -2.06 4.68
C ASN A 157 14.07 -1.92 5.90
N LYS A 158 14.92 -0.92 5.91
CA LYS A 158 15.89 -0.61 6.99
C LYS A 158 16.92 -1.73 7.17
N THR A 159 17.35 -2.33 6.09
CA THR A 159 18.33 -3.43 6.11
C THR A 159 19.70 -2.99 6.60
N ASP A 160 20.00 -1.71 6.51
CA ASP A 160 21.18 -1.05 7.07
C ASP A 160 21.27 -1.13 8.60
N LEU A 161 20.15 -1.35 9.29
CA LEU A 161 20.08 -1.43 10.76
C LEU A 161 20.19 -2.87 11.30
N ALA A 162 20.15 -3.87 10.43
CA ALA A 162 20.17 -5.30 10.81
C ALA A 162 21.45 -5.99 10.31
N SER A 163 21.87 -7.05 11.01
CA SER A 163 22.98 -7.90 10.54
C SER A 163 22.54 -8.79 9.38
N SER A 164 23.49 -9.26 8.56
CA SER A 164 23.20 -10.19 7.46
C SER A 164 22.46 -11.44 7.94
N ASP A 165 22.94 -12.07 9.02
CA ASP A 165 22.32 -13.27 9.58
C ASP A 165 20.90 -12.99 10.09
N GLY A 166 20.68 -11.81 10.70
CA GLY A 166 19.36 -11.38 11.12
C GLY A 166 18.39 -11.16 9.96
N LEU A 167 18.86 -10.61 8.84
CA LEU A 167 18.05 -10.46 7.63
C LEU A 167 17.62 -11.81 7.05
N ASP A 168 18.52 -12.79 7.01
CA ASP A 168 18.23 -14.13 6.50
C ASP A 168 17.22 -14.86 7.40
N GLU A 169 17.29 -14.66 8.71
CA GLU A 169 16.30 -15.17 9.67
C GLU A 169 14.92 -14.53 9.46
N VAL A 170 14.86 -13.22 9.30
CA VAL A 170 13.62 -12.49 9.00
C VAL A 170 12.99 -12.96 7.70
N GLU A 171 13.76 -13.11 6.62
CA GLU A 171 13.24 -13.63 5.35
C GLU A 171 12.70 -15.05 5.49
N THR A 172 13.37 -15.89 6.26
CA THR A 172 12.91 -17.26 6.54
C THR A 172 11.53 -17.23 7.20
N ARG A 173 11.35 -16.40 8.21
CA ARG A 173 10.06 -16.25 8.90
C ARG A 173 8.97 -15.69 7.99
N ILE A 174 9.29 -14.70 7.14
CA ILE A 174 8.34 -14.17 6.16
C ILE A 174 7.90 -15.29 5.20
N ARG A 175 8.83 -16.14 4.72
CA ARG A 175 8.51 -17.27 3.84
C ARG A 175 7.73 -18.39 4.52
N GLU A 176 7.84 -18.55 5.83
CA GLU A 176 6.99 -19.47 6.59
C GLU A 176 5.53 -19.00 6.61
N MET A 177 5.29 -17.69 6.67
CA MET A 177 3.96 -17.06 6.64
C MET A 177 3.40 -16.96 5.22
N ASN A 178 4.24 -16.57 4.25
CA ASN A 178 3.84 -16.41 2.86
C ASN A 178 4.95 -16.89 1.92
N ARG A 179 4.80 -18.12 1.40
CA ARG A 179 5.78 -18.76 0.51
C ARG A 179 5.83 -18.15 -0.89
N MET A 180 4.76 -17.47 -1.28
CA MET A 180 4.60 -16.97 -2.65
C MET A 180 5.08 -15.51 -2.79
N THR A 181 5.22 -14.78 -1.68
CA THR A 181 5.61 -13.37 -1.73
C THR A 181 7.03 -13.19 -2.30
N LYS A 182 7.21 -12.18 -3.12
CA LYS A 182 8.52 -11.71 -3.55
C LYS A 182 9.09 -10.82 -2.43
N ILE A 183 10.28 -11.16 -1.91
CA ILE A 183 10.96 -10.34 -0.91
C ILE A 183 12.04 -9.50 -1.59
N VAL A 184 12.04 -8.20 -1.31
CA VAL A 184 13.03 -7.24 -1.81
C VAL A 184 13.62 -6.50 -0.61
N ARG A 185 14.94 -6.56 -0.44
CA ARG A 185 15.67 -5.82 0.58
C ARG A 185 15.80 -4.36 0.17
N ALA A 186 15.60 -3.44 1.11
CA ALA A 186 15.69 -2.01 0.87
C ALA A 186 16.34 -1.27 2.04
N GLU A 187 17.00 -0.19 1.72
CA GLU A 187 17.42 0.85 2.66
C GLU A 187 16.64 2.12 2.31
N ASN A 188 16.10 2.80 3.32
CA ASN A 188 15.33 4.02 3.12
C ASN A 188 14.22 3.90 2.03
N ALA A 189 13.55 2.74 1.99
CA ALA A 189 12.52 2.37 1.00
C ALA A 189 12.99 2.48 -0.47
N GLU A 190 14.27 2.29 -0.75
CA GLU A 190 14.85 2.36 -2.09
C GLU A 190 14.63 1.05 -2.84
N VAL A 191 13.60 1.04 -3.69
CA VAL A 191 13.26 -0.08 -4.57
C VAL A 191 12.91 0.44 -5.96
N PRO A 192 13.17 -0.33 -7.04
CA PRO A 192 12.70 0.05 -8.38
C PRO A 192 11.18 0.19 -8.40
N VAL A 193 10.65 1.26 -9.02
CA VAL A 193 9.20 1.50 -9.11
C VAL A 193 8.47 0.34 -9.77
N ASP A 194 9.07 -0.34 -10.73
CA ASP A 194 8.50 -1.54 -11.35
C ASP A 194 8.37 -2.76 -10.40
N THR A 195 8.84 -2.63 -9.18
CA THR A 195 8.70 -3.68 -8.14
C THR A 195 7.42 -3.50 -7.34
N VAL A 196 6.84 -2.31 -7.37
CA VAL A 196 5.69 -1.83 -6.60
C VAL A 196 4.49 -1.55 -7.55
#